data_03496c52f14302757ea460b0970da360
#
_entry.id   03496c52f14302757ea460b0970da360
#
_cell.length_a   1.000
_cell.length_b   1.000
_cell.length_c   1.000
_cell.angle_alpha   90.00
_cell.angle_beta   90.00
_cell.angle_gamma   90.00
#
_symmetry.space_group_name_H-M   'P 1'
#
loop_
_entity.id
_entity.type
_entity.pdbx_description
1 polymer ?
#
loop_
_entity_poly.entity_id
_entity_poly.type
_entity_poly.pdbx_seq_one_letter_code
_entity_poly.pdbx_strand_id
1 'polypeptide(L)'
;VEKHFDSLPVADVNLITTLDIKTQDWIQFTLDHFRDVQQKWEKPKEHYAEFSNELASVNNLLGRNEHNTHELNYGMNGDTNQALKELLGEDNIARLNVNPDSVLIRFIVKLPGHGIAWHYDDAGSYKKKFSEFNLDRLKRLWFPVQDWKDGHAFQISKTVLTHWKAGDVYEIPFGLGHASSNFGYCPQYTISFTGVIND
;
A
#
# COMPACT_ATOMS: atom_id res chain seq x y z
N VAL A 1 21.09 -18.52 4.49
CA VAL A 1 21.91 -17.31 4.56
C VAL A 1 21.11 -16.33 5.44
N GLU A 2 21.50 -16.19 6.70
CA GLU A 2 20.95 -15.17 7.58
C GLU A 2 21.28 -13.81 6.99
N LYS A 3 20.29 -13.16 6.42
CA LYS A 3 20.38 -11.74 6.11
C LYS A 3 20.12 -10.99 7.40
N HIS A 4 21.18 -10.56 8.05
CA HIS A 4 21.06 -9.69 9.21
C HIS A 4 20.32 -8.41 8.81
N PHE A 5 19.38 -7.96 9.62
CA PHE A 5 18.64 -6.71 9.44
C PHE A 5 19.58 -5.51 9.18
N ASP A 6 20.77 -5.56 9.78
CA ASP A 6 21.82 -4.55 9.60
C ASP A 6 22.42 -4.47 8.20
N SER A 7 22.23 -5.51 7.36
CA SER A 7 22.68 -5.52 5.96
C SER A 7 21.69 -4.90 4.97
N LEU A 8 20.49 -4.51 5.44
CA LEU A 8 19.52 -3.86 4.57
C LEU A 8 20.04 -2.48 4.14
N PRO A 9 19.85 -2.10 2.87
CA PRO A 9 20.23 -0.77 2.41
C PRO A 9 19.44 0.29 3.19
N VAL A 10 20.08 1.41 3.48
CA VAL A 10 19.39 2.61 3.96
C VAL A 10 18.68 3.19 2.73
N ALA A 11 17.37 3.33 2.80
CA ALA A 11 16.61 4.01 1.77
C ALA A 11 16.39 5.46 2.22
N ASP A 12 16.79 6.41 1.40
CA ASP A 12 16.34 7.78 1.55
C ASP A 12 14.89 7.85 1.09
N VAL A 13 13.98 7.85 2.05
CA VAL A 13 12.55 7.99 1.79
C VAL A 13 12.21 9.45 1.80
N ASN A 14 12.05 10.01 0.61
CA ASN A 14 11.79 11.43 0.44
C ASN A 14 10.31 11.71 0.24
N LEU A 15 9.81 12.75 0.89
CA LEU A 15 8.53 13.36 0.55
C LEU A 15 8.67 14.02 -0.84
N ILE A 16 7.87 13.53 -1.80
CA ILE A 16 7.92 14.01 -3.19
C ILE A 16 7.03 15.24 -3.37
N THR A 17 5.81 15.13 -2.88
CA THR A 17 4.78 16.17 -2.98
C THR A 17 3.70 15.92 -1.94
N THR A 18 2.80 16.87 -1.78
CA THR A 18 1.59 16.69 -0.96
C THR A 18 0.37 16.93 -1.84
N LEU A 19 -0.56 15.98 -1.82
CA LEU A 19 -1.83 16.05 -2.54
C LEU A 19 -2.91 16.69 -1.67
N ASP A 20 -3.90 17.30 -2.32
CA ASP A 20 -5.10 17.78 -1.63
C ASP A 20 -6.08 16.62 -1.45
N ILE A 21 -6.03 15.99 -0.28
CA ILE A 21 -6.83 14.82 0.06
C ILE A 21 -7.92 15.18 1.07
N LYS A 22 -9.17 14.95 0.70
CA LYS A 22 -10.31 15.06 1.61
C LYS A 22 -10.53 13.72 2.30
N THR A 23 -9.90 13.53 3.45
CA THR A 23 -9.96 12.27 4.24
C THR A 23 -11.37 11.72 4.37
N GLN A 24 -12.37 12.58 4.54
CA GLN A 24 -13.75 12.16 4.75
C GLN A 24 -14.35 11.44 3.55
N ASP A 25 -13.98 11.84 2.32
CA ASP A 25 -14.47 11.20 1.09
C ASP A 25 -13.95 9.76 1.00
N TRP A 26 -12.71 9.52 1.41
CA TRP A 26 -12.11 8.18 1.45
C TRP A 26 -12.70 7.30 2.55
N ILE A 27 -13.02 7.88 3.70
CA ILE A 27 -13.74 7.16 4.76
C ILE A 27 -15.13 6.77 4.27
N GLN A 28 -15.86 7.70 3.64
CA GLN A 28 -17.19 7.42 3.10
C GLN A 28 -17.14 6.34 2.01
N PHE A 29 -16.18 6.44 1.08
CA PHE A 29 -15.93 5.41 0.07
C PHE A 29 -15.73 4.02 0.71
N THR A 30 -14.97 3.96 1.82
CA THR A 30 -14.79 2.71 2.55
C THR A 30 -16.10 2.17 3.12
N LEU A 31 -16.90 3.02 3.74
CA LEU A 31 -18.19 2.62 4.33
C LEU A 31 -19.16 2.11 3.28
N ASP A 32 -19.19 2.74 2.11
CA ASP A 32 -20.08 2.38 1.00
C ASP A 32 -19.70 1.02 0.38
N HIS A 33 -18.42 0.69 0.37
CA HIS A 33 -17.89 -0.52 -0.26
C HIS A 33 -17.46 -1.61 0.72
N PHE A 34 -17.57 -1.37 2.01
CA PHE A 34 -17.11 -2.29 3.07
C PHE A 34 -17.76 -3.67 3.01
N ARG A 35 -19.04 -3.76 2.64
CA ARG A 35 -19.77 -5.03 2.55
C ARG A 35 -19.19 -5.93 1.45
N ASP A 36 -18.85 -5.35 0.31
CA ASP A 36 -18.28 -6.09 -0.83
C ASP A 36 -16.88 -6.61 -0.52
N VAL A 37 -16.19 -5.92 0.36
CA VAL A 37 -14.84 -6.22 0.77
C VAL A 37 -14.81 -7.31 1.82
N GLN A 38 -15.69 -7.28 2.81
CA GLN A 38 -15.77 -8.27 3.87
C GLN A 38 -15.97 -9.69 3.31
N GLN A 39 -16.70 -9.84 2.20
CA GLN A 39 -16.89 -11.13 1.53
C GLN A 39 -15.62 -11.65 0.84
N LYS A 40 -14.66 -10.77 0.48
CA LYS A 40 -13.39 -11.16 -0.14
C LYS A 40 -12.28 -11.45 0.87
N TRP A 41 -12.47 -11.11 2.13
CA TRP A 41 -11.46 -11.21 3.19
C TRP A 41 -11.31 -12.61 3.80
N GLU A 42 -12.21 -13.53 3.49
CA GLU A 42 -12.25 -14.86 4.10
C GLU A 42 -11.28 -15.87 3.48
N LYS A 43 -10.50 -15.52 2.44
CA LYS A 43 -9.54 -16.42 1.83
C LYS A 43 -8.11 -15.88 1.92
N PRO A 44 -7.20 -16.57 2.65
CA PRO A 44 -5.78 -16.28 2.59
C PRO A 44 -5.26 -16.37 1.16
N LYS A 45 -4.51 -15.39 0.68
CA LYS A 45 -3.86 -15.49 -0.63
C LYS A 45 -2.68 -16.46 -0.53
N GLU A 46 -2.66 -17.47 -1.37
CA GLU A 46 -1.61 -18.51 -1.46
C GLU A 46 -0.19 -17.95 -1.76
N HIS A 47 -0.07 -16.66 -2.10
CA HIS A 47 1.19 -16.02 -2.45
C HIS A 47 2.16 -15.76 -1.27
N TYR A 48 1.74 -15.97 -0.05
CA TYR A 48 2.60 -15.80 1.14
C TYR A 48 3.13 -17.13 1.67
N ALA A 49 2.95 -18.22 0.93
CA ALA A 49 3.27 -19.57 1.40
C ALA A 49 4.77 -19.79 1.73
N GLU A 50 5.70 -19.12 1.05
CA GLU A 50 7.13 -19.27 1.34
C GLU A 50 7.62 -18.51 2.59
N PHE A 51 6.95 -17.39 2.92
CA PHE A 51 7.18 -16.66 4.17
C PHE A 51 6.35 -17.25 5.33
N SER A 52 5.34 -18.07 5.01
CA SER A 52 4.32 -18.47 5.94
C SER A 52 4.80 -19.44 7.00
N ASN A 53 5.77 -20.30 6.72
CA ASN A 53 6.12 -21.37 7.66
C ASN A 53 6.84 -20.88 8.92
N GLU A 54 7.73 -19.89 8.81
CA GLU A 54 8.38 -19.30 9.98
C GLU A 54 7.46 -18.31 10.70
N LEU A 55 6.73 -17.50 9.94
CA LEU A 55 5.77 -16.55 10.48
C LEU A 55 4.54 -17.26 11.05
N ALA A 56 4.08 -18.33 10.42
CA ALA A 56 3.04 -19.22 10.91
C ALA A 56 3.39 -19.83 12.26
N SER A 57 4.61 -20.28 12.44
CA SER A 57 5.08 -20.82 13.71
C SER A 57 5.05 -19.76 14.82
N VAL A 58 5.48 -18.53 14.53
CA VAL A 58 5.45 -17.42 15.49
C VAL A 58 4.03 -16.96 15.77
N ASN A 59 3.18 -16.86 14.74
CA ASN A 59 1.79 -16.43 14.91
C ASN A 59 0.96 -17.49 15.65
N ASN A 60 1.17 -18.79 15.41
CA ASN A 60 0.56 -19.88 16.17
C ASN A 60 1.00 -19.84 17.64
N LEU A 61 2.30 -19.58 17.89
CA LEU A 61 2.82 -19.45 19.25
C LEU A 61 2.20 -18.25 20.00
N LEU A 62 1.87 -17.18 19.28
CA LEU A 62 1.25 -15.97 19.81
C LEU A 62 -0.29 -16.03 19.82
N GLY A 63 -0.90 -17.14 19.38
CA GLY A 63 -2.36 -17.26 19.24
C GLY A 63 -2.96 -16.33 18.20
N ARG A 64 -2.16 -15.86 17.23
CA ARG A 64 -2.60 -14.98 16.13
C ARG A 64 -2.88 -15.81 14.90
N ASN A 65 -4.01 -15.58 14.25
CA ASN A 65 -4.29 -16.15 12.93
C ASN A 65 -3.31 -15.59 11.90
N GLU A 66 -2.77 -16.44 11.04
CA GLU A 66 -1.63 -16.21 10.16
C GLU A 66 -1.76 -15.04 9.18
N HIS A 67 -2.94 -14.48 8.98
CA HIS A 67 -3.20 -13.46 7.98
C HIS A 67 -4.17 -12.39 8.48
N ASN A 68 -3.77 -11.65 9.49
CA ASN A 68 -4.48 -10.45 9.91
C ASN A 68 -4.21 -9.24 8.98
N THR A 69 -3.96 -9.50 7.70
CA THR A 69 -3.93 -8.48 6.67
C THR A 69 -5.31 -8.36 6.07
N HIS A 70 -6.14 -7.54 6.66
CA HIS A 70 -7.35 -7.11 5.99
C HIS A 70 -6.98 -5.97 5.05
N GLU A 71 -6.43 -6.36 3.91
CA GLU A 71 -6.11 -5.47 2.84
C GLU A 71 -7.34 -5.31 1.94
N LEU A 72 -7.97 -4.16 2.01
CA LEU A 72 -8.88 -3.67 0.99
C LEU A 72 -8.09 -3.42 -0.29
N ASN A 73 -7.83 -4.44 -1.07
CA ASN A 73 -7.30 -4.28 -2.42
C ASN A 73 -8.43 -3.84 -3.36
N TYR A 74 -8.78 -2.57 -3.27
CA TYR A 74 -9.66 -1.93 -4.24
C TYR A 74 -8.79 -1.39 -5.37
N GLY A 75 -9.09 -1.69 -6.63
CA GLY A 75 -8.42 -1.05 -7.75
C GLY A 75 -7.75 -1.97 -8.78
N MET A 76 -7.77 -3.29 -8.60
CA MET A 76 -7.16 -4.20 -9.58
C MET A 76 -8.03 -4.47 -10.81
N ASN A 77 -9.33 -4.20 -10.74
CA ASN A 77 -10.27 -4.34 -11.86
C ASN A 77 -10.55 -2.96 -12.48
N GLY A 78 -10.89 -2.91 -13.78
CA GLY A 78 -11.06 -1.68 -14.53
C GLY A 78 -11.96 -0.64 -13.85
N ASP A 79 -13.16 -1.05 -13.45
CA ASP A 79 -14.16 -0.14 -12.86
C ASP A 79 -13.72 0.41 -11.49
N THR A 80 -13.09 -0.42 -10.66
CA THR A 80 -12.60 0.01 -9.34
C THR A 80 -11.42 0.97 -9.46
N ASN A 81 -10.55 0.79 -10.45
CA ASN A 81 -9.45 1.72 -10.70
C ASN A 81 -9.97 3.08 -11.15
N GLN A 82 -11.03 3.10 -11.96
CA GLN A 82 -11.66 4.33 -12.42
C GLN A 82 -12.32 5.10 -11.26
N ALA A 83 -13.07 4.41 -10.40
CA ALA A 83 -13.66 5.02 -9.20
C ALA A 83 -12.60 5.63 -8.26
N LEU A 84 -11.46 4.98 -8.09
CA LEU A 84 -10.34 5.53 -7.30
C LEU A 84 -9.65 6.71 -7.98
N LYS A 85 -9.58 6.75 -9.32
CA LYS A 85 -9.10 7.94 -10.07
C LYS A 85 -10.03 9.13 -9.86
N GLU A 86 -11.33 8.92 -9.96
CA GLU A 86 -12.35 9.96 -9.76
C GLU A 86 -12.29 10.51 -8.32
N LEU A 87 -12.15 9.63 -7.34
CA LEU A 87 -12.01 10.02 -5.93
C LEU A 87 -10.71 10.79 -5.65
N LEU A 88 -9.62 10.42 -6.32
CA LEU A 88 -8.33 11.12 -6.20
C LEU A 88 -8.37 12.50 -6.89
N GLY A 89 -9.09 12.60 -7.99
CA GLY A 89 -9.23 13.81 -8.79
C GLY A 89 -8.07 14.06 -9.77
N GLU A 90 -8.39 14.68 -10.89
CA GLU A 90 -7.44 14.92 -11.99
C GLU A 90 -6.25 15.79 -11.57
N ASP A 91 -6.50 16.83 -10.77
CA ASP A 91 -5.44 17.74 -10.28
C ASP A 91 -4.39 17.00 -9.43
N ASN A 92 -4.82 16.09 -8.57
CA ASN A 92 -3.93 15.28 -7.77
C ASN A 92 -3.15 14.28 -8.63
N ILE A 93 -3.79 13.66 -9.63
CA ILE A 93 -3.11 12.77 -10.58
C ILE A 93 -2.07 13.54 -11.39
N ALA A 94 -2.39 14.73 -11.85
CA ALA A 94 -1.45 15.60 -12.58
C ALA A 94 -0.21 15.94 -11.74
N ARG A 95 -0.39 16.22 -10.43
CA ARG A 95 0.74 16.48 -9.50
C ARG A 95 1.68 15.29 -9.33
N LEU A 96 1.22 14.06 -9.54
CA LEU A 96 2.04 12.85 -9.48
C LEU A 96 2.92 12.68 -10.73
N ASN A 97 2.71 13.50 -11.76
CA ASN A 97 3.43 13.45 -13.04
C ASN A 97 3.48 12.04 -13.67
N VAL A 98 2.34 11.37 -13.68
CA VAL A 98 2.19 10.03 -14.26
C VAL A 98 1.16 10.04 -15.40
N ASN A 99 1.31 9.12 -16.34
CA ASN A 99 0.33 8.91 -17.38
C ASN A 99 -0.97 8.32 -16.77
N PRO A 100 -2.11 9.05 -16.80
CA PRO A 100 -3.35 8.62 -16.16
C PRO A 100 -3.94 7.34 -16.76
N ASP A 101 -3.61 7.01 -18.02
CA ASP A 101 -4.12 5.82 -18.70
C ASP A 101 -3.38 4.54 -18.27
N SER A 102 -2.19 4.69 -17.70
CA SER A 102 -1.34 3.58 -17.29
C SER A 102 -1.08 3.58 -15.78
N VAL A 103 -2.09 3.82 -14.96
CA VAL A 103 -1.98 3.76 -13.51
C VAL A 103 -2.68 2.55 -12.92
N LEU A 104 -2.10 2.02 -11.88
CA LEU A 104 -2.69 1.03 -10.99
C LEU A 104 -2.79 1.63 -9.59
N ILE A 105 -4.01 1.82 -9.12
CA ILE A 105 -4.29 2.36 -7.79
C ILE A 105 -4.80 1.22 -6.91
N ARG A 106 -4.25 1.14 -5.70
CA ARG A 106 -4.74 0.26 -4.64
C ARG A 106 -5.06 1.11 -3.43
N PHE A 107 -6.28 1.04 -2.99
CA PHE A 107 -6.69 1.62 -1.71
C PHE A 107 -6.61 0.53 -0.64
N ILE A 108 -5.92 0.81 0.44
CA ILE A 108 -5.58 -0.16 1.48
C ILE A 108 -6.10 0.34 2.82
N VAL A 109 -6.95 -0.45 3.45
CA VAL A 109 -7.44 -0.19 4.81
C VAL A 109 -6.89 -1.27 5.75
N LYS A 110 -6.25 -0.83 6.82
CA LYS A 110 -5.80 -1.72 7.90
C LYS A 110 -6.57 -1.42 9.17
N LEU A 111 -7.26 -2.40 9.68
CA LEU A 111 -7.94 -2.31 10.97
C LEU A 111 -6.94 -2.38 12.14
N PRO A 112 -7.31 -1.94 13.34
CA PRO A 112 -6.50 -2.12 14.53
C PRO A 112 -6.01 -3.56 14.72
N GLY A 113 -4.72 -3.73 15.01
CA GLY A 113 -4.07 -5.02 15.14
C GLY A 113 -3.62 -5.67 13.82
N HIS A 114 -3.85 -5.03 12.69
CA HIS A 114 -3.49 -5.58 11.37
C HIS A 114 -2.23 -4.95 10.80
N GLY A 115 -1.55 -5.69 9.94
CA GLY A 115 -0.35 -5.23 9.25
C GLY A 115 -0.12 -6.00 7.96
N ILE A 116 0.77 -5.48 7.14
CA ILE A 116 1.33 -6.20 6.01
C ILE A 116 2.76 -6.56 6.41
N ALA A 117 3.05 -7.85 6.43
CA ALA A 117 4.36 -8.37 6.78
C ALA A 117 5.44 -7.85 5.81
N TRP A 118 6.70 -7.96 6.21
CA TRP A 118 7.84 -7.59 5.38
C TRP A 118 7.81 -8.33 4.05
N HIS A 119 7.84 -7.60 2.94
CA HIS A 119 7.79 -8.16 1.60
C HIS A 119 8.46 -7.24 0.58
N TYR A 120 8.65 -7.76 -0.63
CA TYR A 120 9.16 -7.04 -1.80
C TYR A 120 8.10 -7.05 -2.88
N ASP A 121 7.88 -5.92 -3.53
CA ASP A 121 7.03 -5.85 -4.71
C ASP A 121 7.87 -5.88 -6.00
N ASP A 122 7.40 -6.64 -6.99
CA ASP A 122 8.10 -6.90 -8.26
C ASP A 122 7.44 -6.27 -9.49
N ALA A 123 6.48 -5.40 -9.32
CA ALA A 123 5.64 -4.87 -10.39
C ALA A 123 4.80 -5.92 -11.15
N GLY A 124 4.69 -7.16 -10.66
CA GLY A 124 4.00 -8.26 -11.35
C GLY A 124 2.53 -7.95 -11.67
N SER A 125 1.81 -7.29 -10.76
CA SER A 125 0.42 -6.88 -11.01
C SER A 125 0.32 -5.83 -12.11
N TYR A 126 1.28 -4.91 -12.18
CA TYR A 126 1.35 -3.89 -13.24
C TYR A 126 1.64 -4.54 -14.60
N LYS A 127 2.63 -5.44 -14.66
CA LYS A 127 2.99 -6.20 -15.86
C LYS A 127 1.82 -7.02 -16.43
N LYS A 128 0.97 -7.56 -15.58
CA LYS A 128 -0.22 -8.32 -15.99
C LYS A 128 -1.28 -7.44 -16.64
N LYS A 129 -1.37 -6.17 -16.25
CA LYS A 129 -2.40 -5.25 -16.73
C LYS A 129 -1.94 -4.43 -17.93
N PHE A 130 -0.67 -4.06 -17.97
CA PHE A 130 -0.06 -3.22 -18.99
C PHE A 130 1.12 -3.96 -19.61
N SER A 131 0.98 -4.38 -20.87
CA SER A 131 1.99 -5.21 -21.56
C SER A 131 3.21 -4.42 -22.04
N GLU A 132 3.05 -3.13 -22.27
CA GLU A 132 4.10 -2.27 -22.83
C GLU A 132 4.37 -1.09 -21.91
N PHE A 133 5.54 -1.07 -21.27
CA PHE A 133 6.02 0.06 -20.47
C PHE A 133 7.51 -0.04 -20.23
N ASN A 134 8.15 1.10 -19.98
CA ASN A 134 9.55 1.17 -19.59
C ASN A 134 9.65 1.06 -18.06
N LEU A 135 10.33 0.03 -17.56
CA LEU A 135 10.54 -0.20 -16.12
C LEU A 135 11.29 0.95 -15.44
N ASP A 136 12.23 1.59 -16.13
CA ASP A 136 13.02 2.70 -15.58
C ASP A 136 12.17 3.96 -15.33
N ARG A 137 10.99 4.01 -15.96
CA ARG A 137 10.02 5.10 -15.81
C ARG A 137 8.85 4.72 -14.90
N LEU A 138 8.82 3.48 -14.43
CA LEU A 138 7.76 3.01 -13.55
C LEU A 138 8.03 3.47 -12.12
N LYS A 139 7.11 4.27 -11.58
CA LYS A 139 7.15 4.73 -10.20
C LYS A 139 6.11 4.01 -9.37
N ARG A 140 6.49 3.68 -8.15
CA ARG A 140 5.56 3.23 -7.12
C ARG A 140 5.55 4.27 -6.00
N LEU A 141 4.36 4.79 -5.73
CA LEU A 141 4.12 5.81 -4.75
C LEU A 141 3.22 5.26 -3.65
N TRP A 142 3.45 5.71 -2.45
CA TRP A 142 2.60 5.43 -1.31
C TRP A 142 2.22 6.75 -0.66
N PHE A 143 0.96 6.88 -0.28
CA PHE A 143 0.50 8.05 0.46
C PHE A 143 -0.68 7.72 1.37
N PRO A 144 -0.73 8.33 2.57
CA PRO A 144 -1.87 8.23 3.46
C PRO A 144 -3.00 9.16 3.00
N VAL A 145 -4.23 8.75 3.23
CA VAL A 145 -5.41 9.59 2.98
C VAL A 145 -5.96 10.20 4.28
N GLN A 146 -5.23 10.03 5.35
CA GLN A 146 -5.52 10.64 6.66
C GLN A 146 -4.22 11.03 7.36
N ASP A 147 -4.29 12.00 8.26
CA ASP A 147 -3.19 12.30 9.17
C ASP A 147 -2.80 11.09 10.00
N TRP A 148 -1.52 10.99 10.31
CA TRP A 148 -0.98 9.94 11.17
C TRP A 148 -1.74 9.83 12.50
N LYS A 149 -1.92 8.61 12.97
CA LYS A 149 -2.50 8.30 14.27
C LYS A 149 -1.57 7.37 15.03
N ASP A 150 -1.62 7.46 16.36
CA ASP A 150 -0.83 6.60 17.23
C ASP A 150 -1.00 5.12 16.89
N GLY A 151 0.14 4.42 16.75
CA GLY A 151 0.20 3.02 16.37
C GLY A 151 0.24 2.75 14.87
N HIS A 152 0.07 3.75 14.01
CA HIS A 152 0.28 3.59 12.56
C HIS A 152 1.76 3.67 12.22
N ALA A 153 2.26 2.74 11.42
CA ALA A 153 3.62 2.76 10.93
C ALA A 153 3.71 2.22 9.50
N PHE A 154 4.65 2.76 8.73
CA PHE A 154 5.05 2.22 7.45
C PHE A 154 6.58 2.18 7.39
N GLN A 155 7.15 1.01 7.21
CA GLN A 155 8.59 0.79 7.16
C GLN A 155 9.03 0.50 5.73
N ILE A 156 10.07 1.20 5.28
CA ILE A 156 10.76 0.96 4.02
C ILE A 156 12.23 0.78 4.35
N SER A 157 12.78 -0.41 4.10
CA SER A 157 14.13 -0.76 4.53
C SER A 157 14.32 -0.46 6.03
N LYS A 158 15.30 0.35 6.41
CA LYS A 158 15.55 0.77 7.80
C LYS A 158 14.76 2.00 8.24
N THR A 159 14.07 2.66 7.32
CA THR A 159 13.33 3.90 7.60
C THR A 159 11.90 3.57 8.01
N VAL A 160 11.47 4.10 9.15
CA VAL A 160 10.08 4.01 9.62
C VAL A 160 9.42 5.36 9.48
N LEU A 161 8.38 5.42 8.66
CA LEU A 161 7.55 6.60 8.51
C LEU A 161 6.46 6.62 9.58
N THR A 162 6.35 7.76 10.25
CA THR A 162 5.31 8.13 11.21
C THR A 162 5.05 9.63 11.08
N HIS A 163 4.04 10.15 11.74
CA HIS A 163 3.73 11.60 11.80
C HIS A 163 3.47 12.25 10.43
N TRP A 164 3.10 11.46 9.43
CA TRP A 164 2.70 11.97 8.12
C TRP A 164 1.41 12.79 8.16
N LYS A 165 1.20 13.58 7.13
CA LYS A 165 -0.07 14.26 6.85
C LYS A 165 -0.84 13.56 5.73
N ALA A 166 -2.15 13.73 5.73
CA ALA A 166 -2.98 13.28 4.62
C ALA A 166 -2.43 13.87 3.31
N GLY A 167 -2.24 13.01 2.31
CA GLY A 167 -1.72 13.41 1.00
C GLY A 167 -0.20 13.48 0.88
N ASP A 168 0.58 13.26 1.92
CA ASP A 168 2.04 13.18 1.82
C ASP A 168 2.47 12.00 0.95
N VAL A 169 3.10 12.27 -0.20
CA VAL A 169 3.48 11.24 -1.19
C VAL A 169 4.94 10.85 -1.03
N TYR A 170 5.17 9.56 -0.88
CA TYR A 170 6.50 8.96 -0.79
C TYR A 170 6.73 7.98 -1.93
N GLU A 171 7.91 8.01 -2.54
CA GLU A 171 8.32 6.99 -3.50
C GLU A 171 8.83 5.76 -2.77
N ILE A 172 8.37 4.59 -3.21
CA ILE A 172 8.86 3.29 -2.74
C ILE A 172 9.60 2.63 -3.90
N PRO A 173 10.92 2.65 -3.94
CA PRO A 173 11.69 2.02 -4.99
C PRO A 173 11.37 0.52 -5.10
N PHE A 174 11.25 0.02 -6.32
CA PHE A 174 11.10 -1.42 -6.55
C PHE A 174 12.32 -2.18 -6.00
N GLY A 175 12.06 -3.38 -5.48
CA GLY A 175 13.11 -4.21 -4.87
C GLY A 175 13.52 -3.81 -3.46
N LEU A 176 12.96 -2.75 -2.88
CA LEU A 176 13.12 -2.48 -1.45
C LEU A 176 12.05 -3.20 -0.64
N GLY A 177 12.50 -3.89 0.41
CA GLY A 177 11.62 -4.51 1.38
C GLY A 177 10.88 -3.46 2.18
N HIS A 178 9.60 -3.71 2.44
CA HIS A 178 8.76 -2.82 3.22
C HIS A 178 7.68 -3.59 3.98
N ALA A 179 7.16 -2.96 5.01
CA ALA A 179 6.10 -3.48 5.86
C ALA A 179 5.22 -2.33 6.35
N SER A 180 4.03 -2.64 6.80
CA SER A 180 3.16 -1.65 7.44
C SER A 180 2.36 -2.26 8.57
N SER A 181 2.04 -1.45 9.57
CA SER A 181 1.29 -1.92 10.74
C SER A 181 0.33 -0.86 11.25
N ASN A 182 -0.74 -1.33 11.85
CA ASN A 182 -1.69 -0.55 12.61
C ASN A 182 -1.85 -1.18 14.01
N PHE A 183 -1.06 -0.73 14.96
CA PHE A 183 -1.18 -1.09 16.38
C PHE A 183 -2.03 -0.09 17.17
N GLY A 184 -2.65 0.86 16.47
CA GLY A 184 -3.51 1.88 17.05
C GLY A 184 -4.95 1.41 17.28
N TYR A 185 -5.83 2.37 17.53
CA TYR A 185 -7.23 2.13 17.85
C TYR A 185 -8.20 2.50 16.74
N CYS A 186 -7.72 3.05 15.64
CA CYS A 186 -8.54 3.46 14.50
C CYS A 186 -8.00 2.88 13.19
N PRO A 187 -8.83 2.72 12.15
CA PRO A 187 -8.38 2.23 10.87
C PRO A 187 -7.29 3.12 10.25
N GLN A 188 -6.34 2.52 9.55
CA GLN A 188 -5.33 3.20 8.75
C GLN A 188 -5.72 3.11 7.27
N TYR A 189 -5.81 4.26 6.60
CA TYR A 189 -6.20 4.39 5.21
C TYR A 189 -5.03 4.89 4.38
N THR A 190 -4.62 4.11 3.37
CA THR A 190 -3.46 4.42 2.54
C THR A 190 -3.71 4.07 1.08
N ILE A 191 -2.97 4.71 0.18
CA ILE A 191 -2.94 4.41 -1.25
C ILE A 191 -1.57 3.86 -1.62
N SER A 192 -1.55 2.79 -2.39
CA SER A 192 -0.41 2.36 -3.20
C SER A 192 -0.72 2.66 -4.66
N PHE A 193 0.12 3.46 -5.28
CA PHE A 193 -0.06 3.96 -6.64
C PHE A 193 1.13 3.55 -7.49
N THR A 194 0.89 2.94 -8.65
CA THR A 194 1.94 2.55 -9.60
C THR A 194 1.61 3.11 -10.96
N GLY A 195 2.52 3.83 -11.58
CA GLY A 195 2.31 4.44 -12.89
C GLY A 195 3.61 4.80 -13.58
N VAL A 196 3.57 4.96 -14.89
CA VAL A 196 4.69 5.44 -15.71
C VAL A 196 4.72 6.96 -15.66
N ILE A 197 5.87 7.54 -15.33
CA ILE A 197 6.04 9.00 -15.34
C ILE A 197 5.92 9.55 -16.76
N ASN A 198 5.32 10.73 -16.88
CA ASN A 198 5.28 11.48 -18.14
C ASN A 198 6.68 11.92 -18.57
N ASP A 199 6.85 12.18 -19.87
CA ASP A 199 8.08 12.74 -20.45
C ASP A 199 8.36 14.15 -19.97
#